data_cfe635212a63e535f4db1c641d839cfa
#
_entry.id   cfe635212a63e535f4db1c641d839cfa
#
_cell.length_a   1.000
_cell.length_b   1.000
_cell.length_c   1.000
_cell.angle_alpha   90.00
_cell.angle_beta   90.00
_cell.angle_gamma   90.00
#
_symmetry.space_group_name_H-M   'P 1'
#
loop_
_entity.id
_entity.type
_entity.pdbx_description
1 polymer ?
#
loop_
_entity_poly.entity_id
_entity_poly.type
_entity_poly.pdbx_seq_one_letter_code
_entity_poly.pdbx_strand_id
1 'polypeptide(L)'
;MIKLLMSWDIKAGKEAEYMEFVTREFTPKLMKIGIQPTEAWYTVVGNGPQVLAGGITKDREAMMSILESEEWQGLETKLLDYVHNYKY
;
A
#
# COMPACT_ATOMS: atom_id res chain seq x y z
N MET A 1 14.16 7.38 -10.62
CA MET A 1 12.79 7.13 -10.12
C MET A 1 12.57 5.64 -9.97
N ILE A 2 12.15 5.23 -8.80
CA ILE A 2 11.88 3.81 -8.48
C ILE A 2 10.43 3.68 -8.10
N LYS A 3 9.77 2.65 -8.62
CA LYS A 3 8.37 2.39 -8.36
C LYS A 3 8.19 1.15 -7.49
N LEU A 4 7.38 1.29 -6.45
CA LEU A 4 6.94 0.18 -5.60
C LEU A 4 5.56 -0.25 -6.06
N LEU A 5 5.39 -1.54 -6.33
CA LEU A 5 4.09 -2.11 -6.66
C LEU A 5 3.63 -3.00 -5.51
N MET A 6 2.41 -2.79 -5.07
CA MET A 6 1.81 -3.53 -3.97
C MET A 6 0.50 -4.14 -4.44
N SER A 7 0.19 -5.32 -3.94
CA SER A 7 -1.09 -5.97 -4.26
C SER A 7 -1.64 -6.67 -3.03
N TRP A 8 -2.96 -6.72 -2.94
CA TRP A 8 -3.65 -7.40 -1.85
C TRP A 8 -5.12 -7.61 -2.16
N ASP A 9 -5.78 -8.39 -1.30
CA ASP A 9 -7.22 -8.56 -1.31
C ASP A 9 -7.77 -7.97 -0.01
N ILE A 10 -8.95 -7.35 -0.09
CA ILE A 10 -9.60 -6.77 1.08
C ILE A 10 -10.33 -7.89 1.83
N LYS A 11 -10.14 -7.98 3.14
CA LYS A 11 -10.85 -8.96 3.97
C LYS A 11 -12.34 -8.75 3.89
N ALA A 12 -13.09 -9.84 3.72
CA ALA A 12 -14.55 -9.79 3.66
C ALA A 12 -15.11 -9.18 4.94
N GLY A 13 -16.02 -8.22 4.78
CA GLY A 13 -16.62 -7.52 5.91
C GLY A 13 -15.80 -6.33 6.43
N LYS A 14 -14.62 -6.10 5.86
CA LYS A 14 -13.73 -5.01 6.28
C LYS A 14 -13.65 -3.86 5.28
N GLU A 15 -14.46 -3.91 4.23
CA GLU A 15 -14.37 -2.94 3.13
C GLU A 15 -14.46 -1.48 3.58
N ALA A 16 -15.43 -1.15 4.42
CA ALA A 16 -15.62 0.23 4.88
C ALA A 16 -14.45 0.71 5.75
N GLU A 17 -14.00 -0.15 6.66
CA GLU A 17 -12.88 0.16 7.55
C GLU A 17 -11.59 0.28 6.76
N TYR A 18 -11.40 -0.58 5.75
CA TYR A 18 -10.26 -0.52 4.85
C TYR A 18 -10.20 0.82 4.12
N MET A 19 -11.32 1.25 3.53
CA MET A 19 -11.37 2.52 2.79
C MET A 19 -11.05 3.71 3.71
N GLU A 20 -11.56 3.69 4.93
CA GLU A 20 -11.26 4.74 5.89
C GLU A 20 -9.78 4.74 6.27
N PHE A 21 -9.21 3.57 6.53
CA PHE A 21 -7.80 3.44 6.85
C PHE A 21 -6.91 3.96 5.72
N VAL A 22 -7.18 3.54 4.48
CA VAL A 22 -6.38 3.95 3.32
C VAL A 22 -6.45 5.46 3.12
N THR A 23 -7.63 6.04 3.24
CA THR A 23 -7.83 7.48 3.01
C THR A 23 -7.22 8.32 4.12
N ARG A 24 -7.39 7.92 5.37
CA ARG A 24 -7.00 8.74 6.52
C ARG A 24 -5.61 8.47 7.04
N GLU A 25 -5.09 7.24 6.87
CA GLU A 25 -3.80 6.88 7.43
C GLU A 25 -2.79 6.42 6.40
N PHE A 26 -3.13 5.42 5.59
CA PHE A 26 -2.17 4.76 4.73
C PHE A 26 -1.57 5.72 3.70
N THR A 27 -2.40 6.34 2.89
CA THR A 27 -1.95 7.24 1.83
C THR A 27 -1.22 8.48 2.38
N PRO A 28 -1.76 9.18 3.39
CA PRO A 28 -1.03 10.32 3.97
C PRO A 28 0.32 9.92 4.57
N LYS A 29 0.40 8.78 5.23
CA LYS A 29 1.68 8.33 5.82
C LYS A 29 2.68 7.89 4.78
N LEU A 30 2.24 7.28 3.67
CA LEU A 30 3.13 6.97 2.56
C LEU A 30 3.81 8.24 2.05
N MET A 31 3.02 9.30 1.85
CA MET A 31 3.55 10.58 1.39
C MET A 31 4.54 11.16 2.40
N LYS A 32 4.22 11.05 3.68
CA LYS A 32 5.05 11.59 4.75
C LYS A 32 6.41 10.89 4.83
N ILE A 33 6.46 9.60 4.60
CA ILE A 33 7.73 8.85 4.64
C ILE A 33 8.49 8.87 3.32
N GLY A 34 7.94 9.51 2.29
CA GLY A 34 8.66 9.76 1.04
C GLY A 34 8.22 8.93 -0.16
N ILE A 35 7.14 8.20 -0.07
CA ILE A 35 6.57 7.47 -1.21
C ILE A 35 5.39 8.27 -1.74
N GLN A 36 5.47 8.68 -3.01
CA GLN A 36 4.37 9.38 -3.65
C GLN A 36 3.46 8.37 -4.32
N PRO A 37 2.19 8.25 -3.88
CA PRO A 37 1.24 7.36 -4.54
C PRO A 37 1.02 7.77 -5.99
N THR A 38 0.95 6.79 -6.89
CA THR A 38 0.76 7.05 -8.32
C THR A 38 -0.59 6.57 -8.82
N GLU A 39 -0.92 5.28 -8.59
CA GLU A 39 -2.20 4.74 -9.04
C GLU A 39 -2.68 3.65 -8.10
N ALA A 40 -3.96 3.36 -8.18
CA ALA A 40 -4.55 2.19 -7.54
C ALA A 40 -5.60 1.62 -8.48
N TRP A 41 -5.56 0.31 -8.67
CA TRP A 41 -6.46 -0.40 -9.57
C TRP A 41 -7.24 -1.44 -8.78
N TYR A 42 -8.53 -1.58 -9.12
CA TYR A 42 -9.38 -2.60 -8.53
C TYR A 42 -9.77 -3.59 -9.63
N THR A 43 -9.58 -4.88 -9.35
CA THR A 43 -9.99 -5.92 -10.28
C THR A 43 -11.49 -6.15 -10.14
N VAL A 44 -12.23 -5.86 -11.20
CA VAL A 44 -13.68 -6.02 -11.25
C VAL A 44 -14.04 -7.31 -11.95
N VAL A 45 -13.25 -7.69 -12.96
CA VAL A 45 -13.47 -8.90 -13.77
C VAL A 45 -12.12 -9.57 -13.99
N GLY A 46 -12.08 -10.88 -13.84
CA GLY A 46 -10.88 -11.68 -14.08
C GLY A 46 -10.22 -12.17 -12.80
N ASN A 47 -9.09 -12.85 -12.98
CA ASN A 47 -8.29 -13.39 -11.89
C ASN A 47 -7.12 -12.45 -11.58
N GLY A 48 -6.82 -12.29 -10.30
CA GLY A 48 -5.72 -11.44 -9.88
C GLY A 48 -6.01 -10.81 -8.54
N PRO A 49 -5.07 -10.02 -8.00
CA PRO A 49 -5.31 -9.34 -6.73
C PRO A 49 -6.46 -8.35 -6.88
N GLN A 50 -7.23 -8.20 -5.83
CA GLN A 50 -8.36 -7.26 -5.81
C GLN A 50 -7.88 -5.82 -5.95
N VAL A 51 -6.76 -5.50 -5.32
CA VAL A 51 -6.16 -4.16 -5.37
C VAL A 51 -4.72 -4.26 -5.83
N LEU A 52 -4.35 -3.38 -6.75
CA LEU A 52 -2.98 -3.18 -7.17
C LEU A 52 -2.68 -1.68 -7.01
N ALA A 53 -1.68 -1.36 -6.22
CA ALA A 53 -1.33 0.02 -5.91
C ALA A 53 0.14 0.30 -6.20
N GLY A 54 0.44 1.52 -6.61
CA GLY A 54 1.80 1.93 -6.91
C GLY A 54 2.21 3.19 -6.18
N GLY A 55 3.52 3.32 -5.97
CA GLY A 55 4.10 4.52 -5.41
C GLY A 55 5.54 4.68 -5.89
N ILE A 56 6.03 5.92 -5.92
CA ILE A 56 7.37 6.21 -6.43
C ILE A 56 8.21 6.95 -5.41
N THR A 57 9.53 6.74 -5.51
CA THR A 57 10.52 7.55 -4.82
C THR A 57 11.53 8.06 -5.84
N LYS A 58 12.38 9.00 -5.41
CA LYS A 58 13.34 9.61 -6.30
C LYS A 58 14.42 8.62 -6.79
N ASP A 59 14.87 7.71 -5.94
CA ASP A 59 15.91 6.75 -6.29
C ASP A 59 15.82 5.47 -5.44
N ARG A 60 16.66 4.51 -5.80
CA ARG A 60 16.70 3.20 -5.15
C ARG A 60 17.08 3.29 -3.68
N GLU A 61 18.06 4.14 -3.35
CA GLU A 61 18.51 4.32 -1.97
C GLU A 61 17.41 4.78 -1.06
N ALA A 62 16.65 5.78 -1.53
CA ALA A 62 15.50 6.29 -0.79
C ALA A 62 14.46 5.18 -0.57
N MET A 63 14.17 4.39 -1.60
CA MET A 63 13.19 3.30 -1.49
C MET A 63 13.66 2.26 -0.48
N MET A 64 14.91 1.83 -0.54
CA MET A 64 15.44 0.82 0.38
C MET A 64 15.42 1.32 1.82
N SER A 65 15.78 2.56 2.05
CA SER A 65 15.72 3.19 3.37
C SER A 65 14.31 3.18 3.93
N ILE A 66 13.33 3.52 3.10
CA ILE A 66 11.93 3.56 3.52
C ILE A 66 11.43 2.16 3.87
N LEU A 67 11.73 1.17 3.03
CA LEU A 67 11.27 -0.21 3.24
C LEU A 67 11.89 -0.85 4.48
N GLU A 68 13.05 -0.37 4.93
CA GLU A 68 13.69 -0.83 6.14
C GLU A 68 13.26 -0.06 7.40
N SER A 69 12.50 1.02 7.23
CA SER A 69 12.12 1.88 8.35
C SER A 69 11.03 1.27 9.22
N GLU A 70 11.01 1.68 10.48
CA GLU A 70 9.96 1.27 11.42
C GLU A 70 8.60 1.84 11.03
N GLU A 71 8.59 3.02 10.46
CA GLU A 71 7.37 3.68 9.99
C GLU A 71 6.68 2.84 8.93
N TRP A 72 7.46 2.34 7.97
CA TRP A 72 6.92 1.47 6.91
C TRP A 72 6.40 0.15 7.49
N GLN A 73 7.18 -0.49 8.36
CA GLN A 73 6.80 -1.75 8.97
C GLN A 73 5.53 -1.62 9.82
N GLY A 74 5.41 -0.53 10.56
CA GLY A 74 4.22 -0.24 11.35
C GLY A 74 2.99 -0.04 10.46
N LEU A 75 3.17 0.63 9.34
CA LEU A 75 2.10 0.88 8.38
C LEU A 75 1.64 -0.43 7.72
N GLU A 76 2.59 -1.30 7.35
CA GLU A 76 2.27 -2.62 6.81
C GLU A 76 1.48 -3.46 7.82
N THR A 77 1.90 -3.44 9.06
CA THR A 77 1.22 -4.19 10.13
C THR A 77 -0.23 -3.77 10.27
N LYS A 78 -0.49 -2.47 10.23
CA LYS A 78 -1.86 -1.94 10.28
C LYS A 78 -2.67 -2.35 9.05
N LEU A 79 -2.05 -2.29 7.88
CA LEU A 79 -2.72 -2.68 6.63
C LEU A 79 -3.18 -4.14 6.70
N LEU A 80 -2.37 -5.02 7.28
CA LEU A 80 -2.68 -6.45 7.38
C LEU A 80 -3.91 -6.75 8.25
N ASP A 81 -4.39 -5.80 9.04
CA ASP A 81 -5.64 -5.95 9.78
C ASP A 81 -6.86 -5.95 8.83
N TYR A 82 -6.71 -5.36 7.65
CA TYR A 82 -7.80 -5.14 6.70
C TYR A 82 -7.67 -5.96 5.42
N VAL A 83 -6.47 -6.49 5.14
CA VAL A 83 -6.20 -7.15 3.86
C VAL A 83 -5.50 -8.49 4.08
N HIS A 84 -5.54 -9.32 3.03
CA HIS A 84 -4.78 -10.58 2.99
C HIS A 84 -4.18 -10.76 1.60
N ASN A 85 -3.32 -11.78 1.45
CA ASN A 85 -2.56 -12.01 0.20
C ASN A 85 -1.73 -10.78 -0.21
N TYR A 86 -1.22 -10.09 0.79
CA TYR A 86 -0.41 -8.88 0.60
C TYR A 86 0.95 -9.23 0.02
N LYS A 87 1.35 -8.50 -1.04
CA LYS A 87 2.65 -8.63 -1.70
C LYS A 87 3.19 -7.28 -2.12
N TYR A 88 4.51 -7.18 -2.18
CA TYR A 88 5.17 -6.05 -2.83
C TYR A 88 6.52 -6.45 -3.40
#